data_fdcdda4b8425bff17e686d0ffc80f875
#
_entry.id   fdcdda4b8425bff17e686d0ffc80f875
#
_cell.length_a   1.000
_cell.length_b   1.000
_cell.length_c   1.000
_cell.angle_alpha   90.00
_cell.angle_beta   90.00
_cell.angle_gamma   90.00
#
_symmetry.space_group_name_H-M   'P 1'
#
loop_
_entity.id
_entity.type
_entity.pdbx_description
1 polymer ?
#
loop_
_entity_poly.entity_id
_entity_poly.type
_entity_poly.pdbx_seq_one_letter_code
_entity_poly.pdbx_strand_id
1 'polypeptide(L)'
;MLCAALTIGEKITPLKSLGVLLGIAGAILMVLMSQSMGSGKNDLIGIGLAILSVLTWAIYLIITRNVAEKYSPVTQMKYVFLISAVVTVPIAIPELPANALYTSAWGWDGIAEMAFIVIGATALGYFLIPFAMKYLQATTVSIYTNLQPVIASFVAIMLGQDILTW
;
A
#
# COMPACT_ATOMS: atom_id res chain seq x y z
N MET A 1 -0.31 -14.23 4.79
CA MET A 1 -0.49 -15.29 5.78
C MET A 1 0.13 -16.61 5.33
N LEU A 2 -0.27 -17.23 4.19
CA LEU A 2 0.35 -18.47 3.71
C LEU A 2 1.87 -18.34 3.48
N CYS A 3 2.30 -17.27 2.79
CA CYS A 3 3.73 -17.01 2.59
C CYS A 3 4.47 -16.80 3.91
N ALA A 4 3.89 -16.11 4.89
CA ALA A 4 4.51 -15.88 6.20
C ALA A 4 4.58 -17.17 7.03
N ALA A 5 3.58 -18.05 6.94
CA ALA A 5 3.61 -19.36 7.59
C ALA A 5 4.70 -20.27 7.00
N LEU A 6 4.87 -20.25 5.67
CA LEU A 6 5.87 -21.07 4.98
C LEU A 6 7.31 -20.58 5.15
N THR A 7 7.53 -19.26 5.24
CA THR A 7 8.87 -18.66 5.28
C THR A 7 9.37 -18.34 6.68
N ILE A 8 8.48 -17.92 7.58
CA ILE A 8 8.83 -17.45 8.93
C ILE A 8 8.29 -18.41 10.02
N GLY A 9 7.49 -19.42 9.64
CA GLY A 9 6.90 -20.36 10.59
C GLY A 9 5.84 -19.72 11.51
N GLU A 10 5.14 -18.65 11.04
CA GLU A 10 4.05 -18.06 11.81
C GLU A 10 2.93 -19.05 12.06
N LYS A 11 2.52 -19.18 13.33
CA LYS A 11 1.40 -20.06 13.71
C LYS A 11 0.08 -19.52 13.13
N ILE A 12 -0.60 -20.35 12.38
CA ILE A 12 -1.93 -20.06 11.85
C ILE A 12 -2.95 -20.30 12.95
N THR A 13 -3.55 -19.24 13.47
CA THR A 13 -4.63 -19.35 14.45
C THR A 13 -6.00 -19.32 13.73
N PRO A 14 -7.04 -19.97 14.26
CA PRO A 14 -8.36 -19.99 13.62
C PRO A 14 -8.95 -18.59 13.41
N LEU A 15 -8.68 -17.67 14.33
CA LEU A 15 -9.10 -16.28 14.23
C LEU A 15 -8.43 -15.56 13.05
N LYS A 16 -7.14 -15.82 12.82
CA LYS A 16 -6.41 -15.28 11.65
C LYS A 16 -6.96 -15.85 10.34
N SER A 17 -7.31 -17.15 10.32
CA SER A 17 -7.91 -17.79 9.14
C SER A 17 -9.28 -17.19 8.81
N LEU A 18 -10.10 -16.94 9.80
CA LEU A 18 -11.41 -16.31 9.63
C LEU A 18 -11.27 -14.89 9.03
N GLY A 19 -10.34 -14.10 9.55
CA GLY A 19 -10.06 -12.76 9.02
C GLY A 19 -9.61 -12.77 7.56
N VAL A 20 -8.77 -13.74 7.18
CA VAL A 20 -8.34 -13.89 5.77
C VAL A 20 -9.50 -14.31 4.88
N LEU A 21 -10.34 -15.25 5.32
CA LEU A 21 -11.53 -15.67 4.55
C LEU A 21 -12.51 -14.51 4.35
N LEU A 22 -12.77 -13.72 5.39
CA LEU A 22 -13.62 -12.52 5.29
C LEU A 22 -13.01 -11.48 4.33
N GLY A 23 -11.70 -11.26 4.40
CA GLY A 23 -10.98 -10.36 3.49
C GLY A 23 -11.07 -10.82 2.02
N ILE A 24 -10.90 -12.10 1.75
CA ILE A 24 -11.06 -12.67 0.41
C ILE A 24 -12.51 -12.52 -0.08
N ALA A 25 -13.49 -12.84 0.77
CA ALA A 25 -14.90 -12.68 0.43
C ALA A 25 -15.24 -11.21 0.10
N GLY A 26 -14.75 -10.25 0.89
CA GLY A 26 -14.91 -8.82 0.63
C GLY A 26 -14.28 -8.37 -0.69
N ALA A 27 -13.07 -8.86 -1.00
CA ALA A 27 -12.39 -8.57 -2.25
C ALA A 27 -13.14 -9.14 -3.47
N ILE A 28 -13.64 -10.38 -3.38
CA ILE A 28 -14.47 -11.00 -4.43
C ILE A 28 -15.76 -10.20 -4.65
N LEU A 29 -16.44 -9.81 -3.58
CA LEU A 29 -17.64 -8.97 -3.64
C LEU A 29 -17.35 -7.65 -4.35
N MET A 30 -16.26 -6.99 -4.00
CA MET A 30 -15.83 -5.73 -4.61
C MET A 30 -15.59 -5.87 -6.11
N VAL A 31 -14.90 -6.95 -6.54
CA VAL A 31 -14.64 -7.24 -7.96
C VAL A 31 -15.93 -7.55 -8.70
N LEU A 32 -16.84 -8.34 -8.13
CA LEU A 32 -18.12 -8.67 -8.74
C LEU A 32 -19.03 -7.43 -8.91
N MET A 33 -19.04 -6.54 -7.93
CA MET A 33 -19.79 -5.28 -8.01
C MET A 33 -19.15 -4.28 -8.99
N SER A 34 -17.84 -4.26 -9.10
CA SER A 34 -17.12 -3.40 -10.05
C SER A 34 -17.35 -3.80 -11.50
N GLN A 35 -17.55 -5.08 -11.80
CA GLN A 35 -17.86 -5.56 -13.16
C GLN A 35 -19.18 -5.03 -13.73
N SER A 36 -20.08 -4.54 -12.89
CA SER A 36 -21.34 -3.92 -13.34
C SER A 36 -21.16 -2.51 -13.92
N MET A 37 -19.98 -1.90 -13.76
CA MET A 37 -19.72 -0.51 -14.16
C MET A 37 -18.92 -0.33 -15.47
N GLY A 38 -18.63 -1.39 -16.21
CA GLY A 38 -18.01 -1.25 -17.54
C GLY A 38 -16.85 -2.21 -17.77
N SER A 39 -17.10 -3.24 -18.53
CA SER A 39 -16.13 -4.24 -18.93
C SER A 39 -15.19 -3.68 -20.01
N GLY A 40 -14.00 -3.27 -19.64
CA GLY A 40 -12.92 -2.97 -20.58
C GLY A 40 -12.25 -4.25 -21.07
N LYS A 41 -11.83 -4.27 -22.34
CA LYS A 41 -11.13 -5.42 -22.99
C LYS A 41 -9.81 -5.83 -22.31
N ASN A 42 -9.34 -5.11 -21.27
CA ASN A 42 -8.06 -5.34 -20.59
C ASN A 42 -8.21 -5.86 -19.13
N ASP A 43 -9.38 -6.36 -18.76
CA ASP A 43 -9.68 -6.82 -17.39
C ASP A 43 -8.74 -7.92 -16.91
N LEU A 44 -8.40 -8.89 -17.77
CA LEU A 44 -7.48 -9.99 -17.41
C LEU A 44 -6.06 -9.50 -17.12
N ILE A 45 -5.57 -8.51 -17.85
CA ILE A 45 -4.25 -7.90 -17.61
C ILE A 45 -4.27 -7.14 -16.30
N GLY A 46 -5.32 -6.37 -16.03
CA GLY A 46 -5.52 -5.64 -14.79
C GLY A 46 -5.55 -6.56 -13.57
N ILE A 47 -6.29 -7.66 -13.65
CA ILE A 47 -6.35 -8.68 -12.60
C ILE A 47 -4.97 -9.32 -12.39
N GLY A 48 -4.27 -9.65 -13.47
CA GLY A 48 -2.91 -10.22 -13.39
C GLY A 48 -1.93 -9.27 -12.69
N LEU A 49 -1.95 -7.98 -13.04
CA LEU A 49 -1.13 -6.95 -12.40
C LEU A 49 -1.51 -6.74 -10.94
N ALA A 50 -2.79 -6.78 -10.60
CA ALA A 50 -3.26 -6.67 -9.22
C ALA A 50 -2.74 -7.83 -8.36
N ILE A 51 -2.84 -9.07 -8.86
CA ILE A 51 -2.30 -10.26 -8.18
C ILE A 51 -0.79 -10.12 -7.98
N LEU A 52 -0.05 -9.72 -9.01
CA LEU A 52 1.40 -9.50 -8.93
C LEU A 52 1.76 -8.44 -7.87
N SER A 53 1.00 -7.35 -7.81
CA SER A 53 1.17 -6.28 -6.81
C SER A 53 0.98 -6.82 -5.38
N VAL A 54 -0.08 -7.60 -5.14
CA VAL A 54 -0.34 -8.20 -3.82
C VAL A 54 0.76 -9.18 -3.42
N LEU A 55 1.25 -10.00 -4.35
CA LEU A 55 2.36 -10.92 -4.09
C LEU A 55 3.66 -10.16 -3.77
N THR A 56 3.97 -9.12 -4.53
CA THR A 56 5.14 -8.27 -4.29
C THR A 56 5.05 -7.59 -2.92
N TRP A 57 3.88 -7.08 -2.55
CA TRP A 57 3.64 -6.51 -1.22
C TRP A 57 3.83 -7.54 -0.10
N ALA A 58 3.33 -8.76 -0.27
CA ALA A 58 3.52 -9.82 0.71
C ALA A 58 5.00 -10.18 0.90
N ILE A 59 5.74 -10.29 -0.19
CA ILE A 59 7.20 -10.54 -0.18
C ILE A 59 7.92 -9.38 0.53
N TYR A 60 7.57 -8.14 0.20
CA TYR A 60 8.11 -6.95 0.85
C TYR A 60 7.93 -6.99 2.38
N LEU A 61 6.72 -7.31 2.87
CA LEU A 61 6.46 -7.39 4.30
C LEU A 61 7.29 -8.49 4.99
N ILE A 62 7.46 -9.65 4.34
CA ILE A 62 8.26 -10.76 4.86
C ILE A 62 9.74 -10.37 4.96
N ILE A 63 10.30 -9.79 3.90
CA ILE A 63 11.69 -9.34 3.87
C ILE A 63 11.89 -8.23 4.91
N THR A 64 10.99 -7.26 4.96
CA THR A 64 11.04 -6.14 5.91
C THR A 64 11.07 -6.63 7.34
N ARG A 65 10.27 -7.65 7.68
CA ARG A 65 10.29 -8.23 9.02
C ARG A 65 11.65 -8.83 9.36
N ASN A 66 12.20 -9.67 8.50
CA ASN A 66 13.50 -10.30 8.74
C ASN A 66 14.64 -9.27 8.89
N VAL A 67 14.53 -8.16 8.18
CA VAL A 67 15.50 -7.06 8.25
C VAL A 67 15.24 -6.18 9.48
N ALA A 68 13.98 -5.99 9.90
CA ALA A 68 13.61 -5.19 11.07
C ALA A 68 14.12 -5.78 12.39
N GLU A 69 14.36 -7.09 12.45
CA GLU A 69 14.97 -7.75 13.60
C GLU A 69 16.46 -7.41 13.75
N LYS A 70 17.14 -7.07 12.63
CA LYS A 70 18.59 -6.84 12.62
C LYS A 70 18.99 -5.37 12.51
N TYR A 71 18.17 -4.56 11.86
CA TYR A 71 18.49 -3.16 11.54
C TYR A 71 17.43 -2.20 12.08
N SER A 72 17.83 -0.95 12.31
CA SER A 72 16.89 0.09 12.72
C SER A 72 15.93 0.46 11.58
N PRO A 73 14.67 0.88 11.89
CA PRO A 73 13.71 1.33 10.88
C PRO A 73 14.26 2.46 10.00
N VAL A 74 15.04 3.37 10.57
CA VAL A 74 15.67 4.47 9.83
C VAL A 74 16.68 3.95 8.79
N THR A 75 17.48 2.94 9.15
CA THR A 75 18.44 2.33 8.23
C THR A 75 17.72 1.65 7.06
N GLN A 76 16.66 0.91 7.34
CA GLN A 76 15.84 0.28 6.30
C GLN A 76 15.25 1.31 5.35
N MET A 77 14.61 2.35 5.90
CA MET A 77 14.02 3.44 5.13
C MET A 77 15.06 4.11 4.22
N LYS A 78 16.25 4.41 4.74
CA LYS A 78 17.35 4.99 3.96
C LYS A 78 17.66 4.16 2.72
N TYR A 79 17.84 2.85 2.86
CA TYR A 79 18.18 1.98 1.72
C TYR A 79 17.01 1.77 0.76
N VAL A 80 15.79 1.62 1.26
CA VAL A 80 14.60 1.49 0.42
C VAL A 80 14.43 2.74 -0.45
N PHE A 81 14.51 3.95 0.14
CA PHE A 81 14.40 5.18 -0.63
C PHE A 81 15.56 5.39 -1.60
N LEU A 82 16.77 5.04 -1.20
CA LEU A 82 17.94 5.18 -2.07
C LEU A 82 17.82 4.27 -3.31
N ILE A 83 17.48 3.00 -3.11
CA ILE A 83 17.28 2.05 -4.22
C ILE A 83 16.12 2.49 -5.10
N SER A 84 14.99 2.89 -4.50
CA SER A 84 13.84 3.40 -5.24
C SER A 84 14.20 4.64 -6.05
N ALA A 85 14.95 5.58 -5.48
CA ALA A 85 15.39 6.78 -6.19
C ALA A 85 16.29 6.45 -7.39
N VAL A 86 17.25 5.55 -7.22
CA VAL A 86 18.15 5.11 -8.32
C VAL A 86 17.37 4.53 -9.50
N VAL A 87 16.27 3.84 -9.22
CA VAL A 87 15.43 3.23 -10.27
C VAL A 87 14.43 4.24 -10.84
N THR A 88 13.74 4.98 -9.97
CA THR A 88 12.60 5.82 -10.36
C THR A 88 13.04 7.14 -10.98
N VAL A 89 14.12 7.77 -10.48
CA VAL A 89 14.57 9.08 -10.97
C VAL A 89 14.93 9.05 -12.46
N PRO A 90 15.72 8.09 -12.98
CA PRO A 90 16.03 8.05 -14.41
C PRO A 90 14.77 7.87 -15.30
N ILE A 91 13.78 7.15 -14.80
CA ILE A 91 12.52 6.93 -15.53
C ILE A 91 11.66 8.20 -15.53
N ALA A 92 11.68 8.95 -14.43
CA ALA A 92 10.86 10.16 -14.27
C ALA A 92 11.44 11.40 -14.98
N ILE A 93 12.76 11.49 -15.18
CA ILE A 93 13.42 12.67 -15.79
C ILE A 93 12.79 13.09 -17.11
N PRO A 94 12.50 12.19 -18.09
CA PRO A 94 11.92 12.60 -19.36
C PRO A 94 10.52 13.23 -19.25
N GLU A 95 9.78 12.90 -18.18
CA GLU A 95 8.41 13.36 -17.98
C GLU A 95 8.34 14.63 -17.11
N LEU A 96 9.45 15.03 -16.48
CA LEU A 96 9.49 16.21 -15.62
C LEU A 96 9.00 17.50 -16.30
N PRO A 97 9.40 17.82 -17.55
CA PRO A 97 8.96 19.06 -18.21
C PRO A 97 7.45 19.13 -18.48
N ALA A 98 6.81 17.97 -18.63
CA ALA A 98 5.36 17.87 -18.86
C ALA A 98 4.54 17.88 -17.58
N ASN A 99 5.20 17.78 -16.41
CA ASN A 99 4.52 17.69 -15.15
C ASN A 99 3.95 19.05 -14.72
N ALA A 100 2.72 19.03 -14.21
CA ALA A 100 2.00 20.23 -13.76
C ALA A 100 2.74 21.03 -12.66
N LEU A 101 3.63 20.40 -11.92
CA LEU A 101 4.51 21.05 -10.93
C LEU A 101 5.41 22.15 -11.52
N TYR A 102 5.84 21.98 -12.77
CA TYR A 102 6.72 22.91 -13.47
C TYR A 102 5.97 23.84 -14.44
N THR A 103 4.71 23.55 -14.68
CA THR A 103 3.79 24.45 -15.37
C THR A 103 3.09 25.29 -14.31
N SER A 104 2.99 26.60 -14.51
CA SER A 104 2.47 27.61 -13.57
C SER A 104 1.02 27.38 -13.07
N ALA A 105 0.49 26.19 -13.25
CA ALA A 105 -0.86 25.78 -12.82
C ALA A 105 -0.95 25.39 -11.34
N TRP A 106 0.18 25.14 -10.65
CA TRP A 106 0.19 24.76 -9.26
C TRP A 106 0.42 26.00 -8.37
N GLY A 107 -0.58 26.34 -7.55
CA GLY A 107 -0.45 27.32 -6.48
C GLY A 107 0.23 26.71 -5.24
N TRP A 108 0.32 27.53 -4.19
CA TRP A 108 0.86 27.11 -2.88
C TRP A 108 0.13 25.90 -2.29
N ASP A 109 -1.16 25.74 -2.61
CA ASP A 109 -2.00 24.61 -2.15
C ASP A 109 -1.50 23.27 -2.72
N GLY A 110 -1.16 23.21 -3.99
CA GLY A 110 -0.62 22.00 -4.60
C GLY A 110 0.76 21.60 -4.05
N ILE A 111 1.60 22.58 -3.72
CA ILE A 111 2.89 22.31 -3.06
C ILE A 111 2.67 21.77 -1.65
N ALA A 112 1.71 22.31 -0.91
CA ALA A 112 1.37 21.84 0.44
C ALA A 112 0.77 20.43 0.41
N GLU A 113 -0.09 20.13 -0.54
CA GLU A 113 -0.66 18.79 -0.75
C GLU A 113 0.44 17.77 -1.06
N MET A 114 1.36 18.11 -1.97
CA MET A 114 2.47 17.24 -2.29
C MET A 114 3.40 17.03 -1.09
N ALA A 115 3.74 18.09 -0.35
CA ALA A 115 4.55 17.99 0.85
C ALA A 115 3.88 17.08 1.89
N PHE A 116 2.57 17.18 2.06
CA PHE A 116 1.80 16.31 2.94
C PHE A 116 1.87 14.83 2.50
N ILE A 117 1.71 14.55 1.20
CA ILE A 117 1.83 13.18 0.67
C ILE A 117 3.24 12.62 0.88
N VAL A 118 4.27 13.41 0.58
CA VAL A 118 5.66 12.95 0.69
C VAL A 118 6.08 12.74 2.14
N ILE A 119 5.82 13.69 3.00
CA ILE A 119 6.26 13.66 4.40
C ILE A 119 5.29 12.83 5.25
N GLY A 120 4.00 13.10 5.15
CA GLY A 120 2.97 12.46 5.96
C GLY A 120 2.70 11.02 5.52
N ALA A 121 2.23 10.81 4.29
CA ALA A 121 1.83 9.48 3.85
C ALA A 121 3.04 8.59 3.50
N THR A 122 4.04 9.14 2.81
CA THR A 122 5.17 8.32 2.31
C THR A 122 6.24 8.14 3.39
N ALA A 123 6.86 9.23 3.87
CA ALA A 123 7.99 9.11 4.80
C ALA A 123 7.56 8.48 6.13
N LEU A 124 6.47 8.93 6.75
CA LEU A 124 5.96 8.34 7.99
C LEU A 124 5.45 6.92 7.79
N GLY A 125 4.73 6.64 6.69
CA GLY A 125 4.22 5.30 6.39
C GLY A 125 5.34 4.28 6.26
N TYR A 126 6.36 4.58 5.46
CA TYR A 126 7.52 3.71 5.30
C TYR A 126 8.42 3.61 6.54
N PHE A 127 8.38 4.59 7.45
CA PHE A 127 9.04 4.49 8.74
C PHE A 127 8.25 3.60 9.72
N LEU A 128 6.93 3.78 9.78
CA LEU A 128 6.07 3.08 10.75
C LEU A 128 5.96 1.58 10.45
N ILE A 129 6.00 1.17 9.18
CA ILE A 129 5.92 -0.25 8.80
C ILE A 129 7.09 -1.07 9.40
N PRO A 130 8.38 -0.74 9.14
CA PRO A 130 9.49 -1.44 9.76
C PRO A 130 9.52 -1.31 11.29
N PHE A 131 9.09 -0.16 11.81
CA PHE A 131 8.96 0.03 13.26
C PHE A 131 7.94 -0.94 13.86
N ALA A 132 6.75 -1.05 13.26
CA ALA A 132 5.73 -2.01 13.68
C ALA A 132 6.19 -3.46 13.54
N MET A 133 6.90 -3.78 12.43
CA MET A 133 7.43 -5.12 12.18
C MET A 133 8.48 -5.57 13.20
N LYS A 134 9.12 -4.67 13.90
CA LYS A 134 10.04 -4.98 14.97
C LYS A 134 9.35 -5.59 16.20
N TYR A 135 8.10 -5.21 16.44
CA TYR A 135 7.33 -5.60 17.62
C TYR A 135 6.14 -6.51 17.30
N LEU A 136 5.65 -6.48 16.07
CA LEU A 136 4.45 -7.19 15.63
C LEU A 136 4.79 -8.20 14.52
N GLN A 137 3.92 -9.20 14.39
CA GLN A 137 4.02 -10.19 13.31
C GLN A 137 3.59 -9.56 11.97
N ALA A 138 4.19 -10.02 10.87
CA ALA A 138 3.88 -9.55 9.52
C ALA A 138 2.39 -9.68 9.18
N THR A 139 1.75 -10.76 9.61
CA THR A 139 0.31 -10.96 9.43
C THR A 139 -0.52 -9.91 10.15
N THR A 140 -0.12 -9.51 11.37
CA THR A 140 -0.82 -8.46 12.13
C THR A 140 -0.73 -7.12 11.42
N VAL A 141 0.47 -6.72 10.98
CA VAL A 141 0.67 -5.47 10.24
C VAL A 141 -0.13 -5.48 8.94
N SER A 142 -0.17 -6.61 8.21
CA SER A 142 -0.97 -6.75 6.99
C SER A 142 -2.47 -6.55 7.24
N ILE A 143 -3.02 -7.05 8.35
CA ILE A 143 -4.44 -6.85 8.70
C ILE A 143 -4.74 -5.36 8.90
N TYR A 144 -3.87 -4.64 9.63
CA TYR A 144 -4.05 -3.20 9.83
C TYR A 144 -3.91 -2.41 8.52
N THR A 145 -3.01 -2.83 7.64
CA THR A 145 -2.88 -2.20 6.32
C THR A 145 -4.15 -2.38 5.48
N ASN A 146 -4.82 -3.54 5.58
CA ASN A 146 -6.09 -3.77 4.89
C ASN A 146 -7.26 -2.94 5.45
N LEU A 147 -7.12 -2.36 6.64
CA LEU A 147 -8.09 -1.44 7.21
C LEU A 147 -8.03 -0.02 6.60
N GLN A 148 -6.93 0.29 5.90
CA GLN A 148 -6.71 1.60 5.26
C GLN A 148 -7.87 2.07 4.37
N PRO A 149 -8.42 1.25 3.44
CA PRO A 149 -9.53 1.69 2.59
C PRO A 149 -10.79 2.05 3.39
N VAL A 150 -11.06 1.30 4.46
CA VAL A 150 -12.22 1.55 5.34
C VAL A 150 -12.07 2.88 6.06
N ILE A 151 -10.88 3.15 6.61
CA ILE A 151 -10.59 4.42 7.29
C ILE A 151 -10.63 5.57 6.28
N ALA A 152 -10.06 5.39 5.08
CA ALA A 152 -10.04 6.39 4.03
C ALA A 152 -11.46 6.76 3.59
N SER A 153 -12.33 5.77 3.36
CA SER A 153 -13.74 6.00 3.01
C SER A 153 -14.50 6.74 4.13
N PHE A 154 -14.26 6.36 5.38
CA PHE A 154 -14.89 7.04 6.52
C PHE A 154 -14.46 8.50 6.61
N VAL A 155 -13.18 8.79 6.45
CA VAL A 155 -12.63 10.15 6.45
C VAL A 155 -13.17 10.96 5.26
N ALA A 156 -13.25 10.36 4.06
CA ALA A 156 -13.78 11.02 2.87
C ALA A 156 -15.24 11.44 3.07
N ILE A 157 -16.05 10.58 3.69
CA ILE A 157 -17.45 10.90 4.04
C ILE A 157 -17.53 12.03 5.07
N MET A 158 -16.68 11.98 6.12
CA MET A 158 -16.66 13.03 7.14
C MET A 158 -16.26 14.40 6.57
N LEU A 159 -15.38 14.41 5.58
CA LEU A 159 -14.95 15.64 4.88
C LEU A 159 -15.93 16.08 3.78
N GLY A 160 -17.02 15.35 3.56
CA GLY A 160 -17.99 15.66 2.51
C GLY A 160 -17.49 15.46 1.08
N GLN A 161 -16.39 14.71 0.92
CA GLN A 161 -15.79 14.39 -0.39
C GLN A 161 -16.45 13.18 -1.05
N ASP A 162 -17.16 12.37 -0.28
CA ASP A 162 -17.88 11.20 -0.77
C ASP A 162 -19.23 11.04 -0.07
N ILE A 163 -20.18 10.39 -0.74
CA ILE A 163 -21.49 10.07 -0.21
C ILE A 163 -21.68 8.55 -0.19
N LEU A 164 -22.26 8.06 0.89
CA LEU A 164 -22.62 6.65 1.03
C LEU A 164 -23.75 6.33 0.06
N THR A 165 -23.42 5.88 -1.13
CA THR A 165 -24.38 5.33 -2.10
C THR A 165 -24.45 3.82 -1.95
N TRP A 166 -25.66 3.31 -1.84
CA TRP A 166 -25.97 1.87 -1.77
C TRP A 166 -26.08 1.28 -3.17
#